data_fc35c1bfadbc04e596b1323432b0afea
#
_entry.id   fc35c1bfadbc04e596b1323432b0afea
#
_cell.length_a   1.000
_cell.length_b   1.000
_cell.length_c   1.000
_cell.angle_alpha   90.00
_cell.angle_beta   90.00
_cell.angle_gamma   90.00
#
_symmetry.space_group_name_H-M   'P 1'
#
loop_
_entity.id
_entity.type
_entity.pdbx_description
1 polymer ?
#
loop_
_entity_poly.entity_id
_entity_poly.type
_entity_poly.pdbx_seq_one_letter_code
_entity_poly.pdbx_strand_id
1 'polypeptide(L)'
;MKRLTDIFLLLCLVLAAVSCKDSGEERSHVLKVYNWADYIDEDVLAEFPAWYKQQTGEDIRLIYQVFDINEIMLTKIERGYEDFDVVCPSEYIIERMLKKDLLLPIDRNFGKTPDYLPNISPYIRRELNKTSQPGRTTTDYAVPYMWGTAGILYNRNFITPDEAGSWHCLWNSKNKGKILMKDSYRDAYGTAIIYAHARQLADSTVTVEQLMNDNSPEAIALAEKYLKAMKPNIAGWEADFGKEMMTKNKTWLNLTWSGDAVWAIEEARAVGVDLAYEVPREGSNIWYDGWVIPKYAGNPKAAAYFINYLCRPDIALRNMDAIGYVSAVATPEIMEAKQDTAIATRSDLSYFFGEGVGADSLQITPCNIPTEKWWNAAP
;
A
#
# COMPACT_ATOMS: atom_id res chain seq x y z
N MET A 1 -34.52 -59.45 13.52
CA MET A 1 -34.00 -58.12 14.03
C MET A 1 -32.50 -57.94 13.80
N LYS A 2 -31.59 -58.82 14.13
CA LYS A 2 -30.14 -58.63 13.90
C LYS A 2 -29.76 -58.36 12.45
N ARG A 3 -30.33 -59.02 11.45
CA ARG A 3 -30.01 -58.80 10.03
C ARG A 3 -30.45 -57.42 9.48
N LEU A 4 -31.53 -56.83 10.02
CA LEU A 4 -31.95 -55.47 9.63
C LEU A 4 -31.02 -54.40 10.21
N THR A 5 -30.52 -54.61 11.44
CA THR A 5 -29.55 -53.70 12.09
C THR A 5 -28.19 -53.71 11.37
N ASP A 6 -27.76 -54.89 10.92
CA ASP A 6 -26.49 -55.05 10.20
C ASP A 6 -26.55 -54.35 8.79
N ILE A 7 -27.70 -54.45 8.10
CA ILE A 7 -27.92 -53.79 6.81
C ILE A 7 -28.00 -52.26 7.01
N PHE A 8 -28.65 -51.78 8.08
CA PHE A 8 -28.73 -50.35 8.38
C PHE A 8 -27.37 -49.77 8.77
N LEU A 9 -26.55 -50.50 9.52
CA LEU A 9 -25.19 -50.11 9.86
C LEU A 9 -24.28 -50.06 8.62
N LEU A 10 -24.42 -51.03 7.70
CA LEU A 10 -23.68 -51.07 6.45
C LEU A 10 -24.09 -49.90 5.52
N LEU A 11 -25.36 -49.55 5.48
CA LEU A 11 -25.90 -48.44 4.69
C LEU A 11 -25.42 -47.08 5.25
N CYS A 12 -25.36 -46.93 6.59
CA CYS A 12 -24.80 -45.74 7.24
C CYS A 12 -23.30 -45.61 7.01
N LEU A 13 -22.53 -46.71 6.99
CA LEU A 13 -21.10 -46.70 6.66
C LEU A 13 -20.84 -46.37 5.21
N VAL A 14 -21.67 -46.81 4.27
CA VAL A 14 -21.57 -46.48 2.84
C VAL A 14 -21.96 -45.01 2.60
N LEU A 15 -23.01 -44.52 3.30
CA LEU A 15 -23.39 -43.08 3.24
C LEU A 15 -22.34 -42.17 3.87
N ALA A 16 -21.67 -42.60 4.94
CA ALA A 16 -20.56 -41.87 5.53
C ALA A 16 -19.31 -41.81 4.60
N ALA A 17 -19.07 -42.89 3.85
CA ALA A 17 -17.96 -42.94 2.88
C ALA A 17 -18.24 -42.16 1.59
N VAL A 18 -19.51 -41.90 1.23
CA VAL A 18 -19.91 -41.09 0.10
C VAL A 18 -20.01 -39.61 0.46
N SER A 19 -20.19 -39.26 1.76
CA SER A 19 -20.26 -37.88 2.25
C SER A 19 -18.91 -37.22 2.43
N CYS A 20 -17.79 -37.91 2.24
CA CYS A 20 -16.44 -37.38 2.28
C CYS A 20 -15.76 -37.30 0.90
N LYS A 21 -16.53 -37.13 -0.16
CA LYS A 21 -16.03 -36.47 -1.35
C LYS A 21 -16.42 -34.99 -1.24
N ASP A 22 -15.83 -34.29 -0.29
CA ASP A 22 -15.44 -32.94 -0.54
C ASP A 22 -14.59 -33.02 -1.81
N SER A 23 -15.11 -32.48 -2.90
CA SER A 23 -14.30 -32.12 -4.06
C SER A 23 -13.44 -30.93 -3.61
N GLY A 24 -12.57 -31.13 -2.64
CA GLY A 24 -11.56 -30.20 -2.23
C GLY A 24 -10.73 -29.96 -3.46
N GLU A 25 -10.96 -28.82 -4.10
CA GLU A 25 -10.08 -28.34 -5.14
C GLU A 25 -8.64 -28.48 -4.60
N GLU A 26 -7.78 -29.14 -5.37
CA GLU A 26 -6.43 -29.39 -4.92
C GLU A 26 -5.78 -28.02 -4.62
N ARG A 27 -5.22 -27.85 -3.42
CA ARG A 27 -4.70 -26.55 -2.94
C ARG A 27 -3.70 -25.91 -3.91
N SER A 28 -3.03 -26.73 -4.72
CA SER A 28 -2.13 -26.33 -5.80
C SER A 28 -2.83 -25.57 -6.95
N HIS A 29 -4.14 -25.71 -7.10
CA HIS A 29 -4.95 -25.01 -8.09
C HIS A 29 -5.64 -23.76 -7.55
N VAL A 30 -5.28 -23.32 -6.35
CA VAL A 30 -5.82 -22.11 -5.71
C VAL A 30 -4.70 -21.12 -5.43
N LEU A 31 -4.92 -19.84 -5.75
CA LEU A 31 -4.09 -18.72 -5.33
C LEU A 31 -4.89 -17.83 -4.40
N LYS A 32 -4.45 -17.70 -3.16
CA LYS A 32 -5.05 -16.83 -2.14
C LYS A 32 -4.25 -15.54 -2.02
N VAL A 33 -4.84 -14.44 -2.46
CA VAL A 33 -4.28 -13.09 -2.42
C VAL A 33 -4.86 -12.31 -1.26
N TYR A 34 -4.04 -11.63 -0.48
CA TYR A 34 -4.46 -10.78 0.63
C TYR A 34 -3.85 -9.38 0.47
N ASN A 35 -4.69 -8.39 0.20
CA ASN A 35 -4.27 -7.04 -0.17
C ASN A 35 -5.08 -5.98 0.60
N TRP A 36 -4.75 -4.72 0.42
CA TRP A 36 -5.55 -3.60 0.85
C TRP A 36 -6.86 -3.53 0.06
N ALA A 37 -7.89 -2.93 0.67
CA ALA A 37 -9.12 -2.60 -0.05
C ALA A 37 -8.81 -1.55 -1.15
N ASP A 38 -9.56 -1.61 -2.27
CA ASP A 38 -9.44 -0.69 -3.41
C ASP A 38 -8.01 -0.46 -3.92
N TYR A 39 -7.17 -1.52 -3.95
CA TYR A 39 -5.74 -1.39 -4.19
C TYR A 39 -5.22 -2.25 -5.36
N ILE A 40 -6.10 -2.63 -6.27
CA ILE A 40 -5.79 -3.34 -7.52
C ILE A 40 -6.95 -3.21 -8.50
N ASP A 41 -6.67 -3.18 -9.79
CA ASP A 41 -7.67 -3.26 -10.84
C ASP A 41 -8.34 -4.64 -10.84
N GLU A 42 -9.67 -4.69 -10.72
CA GLU A 42 -10.45 -5.95 -10.67
C GLU A 42 -10.34 -6.75 -11.96
N ASP A 43 -10.23 -6.10 -13.11
CA ASP A 43 -10.05 -6.76 -14.40
C ASP A 43 -8.68 -7.42 -14.49
N VAL A 44 -7.63 -6.82 -13.90
CA VAL A 44 -6.30 -7.43 -13.77
C VAL A 44 -6.36 -8.72 -12.96
N LEU A 45 -7.13 -8.74 -11.87
CA LEU A 45 -7.36 -9.96 -11.09
C LEU A 45 -8.10 -11.03 -11.89
N ALA A 46 -9.15 -10.62 -12.61
CA ALA A 46 -9.98 -11.55 -13.40
C ALA A 46 -9.20 -12.18 -14.58
N GLU A 47 -8.26 -11.47 -15.15
CA GLU A 47 -7.45 -11.94 -16.30
C GLU A 47 -6.29 -12.86 -15.88
N PHE A 48 -5.80 -12.75 -14.66
CA PHE A 48 -4.64 -13.51 -14.19
C PHE A 48 -4.77 -15.03 -14.38
N PRO A 49 -5.89 -15.71 -14.06
CA PRO A 49 -6.02 -17.15 -14.24
C PRO A 49 -5.82 -17.60 -15.69
N ALA A 50 -6.36 -16.86 -16.67
CA ALA A 50 -6.19 -17.17 -18.07
C ALA A 50 -4.73 -16.97 -18.53
N TRP A 51 -4.09 -15.89 -18.08
CA TRP A 51 -2.68 -15.64 -18.34
C TRP A 51 -1.80 -16.73 -17.70
N TYR A 52 -2.05 -17.11 -16.43
CA TYR A 52 -1.30 -18.16 -15.76
C TYR A 52 -1.37 -19.49 -16.49
N LYS A 53 -2.59 -19.88 -16.92
CA LYS A 53 -2.79 -21.08 -17.74
C LYS A 53 -2.02 -21.03 -19.05
N GLN A 54 -2.00 -19.88 -19.71
CA GLN A 54 -1.23 -19.71 -20.97
C GLN A 54 0.28 -19.90 -20.73
N GLN A 55 0.80 -19.42 -19.59
CA GLN A 55 2.23 -19.49 -19.28
C GLN A 55 2.67 -20.88 -18.79
N THR A 56 1.84 -21.55 -17.98
CA THR A 56 2.21 -22.78 -17.27
C THR A 56 1.52 -24.03 -17.76
N GLY A 57 0.39 -23.90 -18.46
CA GLY A 57 -0.51 -25.00 -18.81
C GLY A 57 -1.43 -25.45 -17.65
N GLU A 58 -1.31 -24.84 -16.48
CA GLU A 58 -2.05 -25.21 -15.27
C GLU A 58 -3.25 -24.26 -15.07
N ASP A 59 -4.38 -24.81 -14.61
CA ASP A 59 -5.53 -24.04 -14.17
C ASP A 59 -5.30 -23.50 -12.76
N ILE A 60 -5.74 -22.27 -12.50
CA ILE A 60 -5.68 -21.65 -11.17
C ILE A 60 -6.98 -20.90 -10.89
N ARG A 61 -7.49 -21.02 -9.66
CA ARG A 61 -8.59 -20.21 -9.14
C ARG A 61 -8.02 -19.19 -8.17
N LEU A 62 -8.27 -17.91 -8.44
CA LEU A 62 -7.85 -16.82 -7.57
C LEU A 62 -8.93 -16.54 -6.52
N ILE A 63 -8.52 -16.45 -5.25
CA ILE A 63 -9.32 -15.98 -4.13
C ILE A 63 -8.69 -14.70 -3.64
N TYR A 64 -9.44 -13.60 -3.71
CA TYR A 64 -8.98 -12.29 -3.25
C TYR A 64 -9.66 -11.89 -1.95
N GLN A 65 -8.87 -11.48 -0.98
CA GLN A 65 -9.33 -11.00 0.32
C GLN A 65 -8.64 -9.67 0.64
N VAL A 66 -9.29 -8.85 1.46
CA VAL A 66 -8.77 -7.52 1.81
C VAL A 66 -8.53 -7.35 3.31
N PHE A 67 -7.63 -6.43 3.64
CA PHE A 67 -7.40 -5.95 4.99
C PHE A 67 -7.26 -4.42 5.00
N ASP A 68 -7.50 -3.82 6.15
CA ASP A 68 -7.45 -2.37 6.34
C ASP A 68 -6.29 -1.95 7.26
N ILE A 69 -5.74 -2.89 8.05
CA ILE A 69 -4.72 -2.62 9.07
C ILE A 69 -3.60 -3.65 8.98
N ASN A 70 -2.38 -3.19 8.74
CA ASN A 70 -1.17 -4.00 8.65
C ASN A 70 -0.95 -4.93 9.85
N GLU A 71 -1.17 -4.44 11.07
CA GLU A 71 -0.94 -5.20 12.31
C GLU A 71 -1.94 -6.34 12.49
N ILE A 72 -3.18 -6.15 12.05
CA ILE A 72 -4.21 -7.20 12.05
C ILE A 72 -3.84 -8.28 11.03
N MET A 73 -3.44 -7.87 9.82
CA MET A 73 -2.95 -8.76 8.77
C MET A 73 -1.75 -9.58 9.28
N LEU A 74 -0.72 -8.91 9.85
CA LEU A 74 0.46 -9.57 10.39
C LEU A 74 0.10 -10.60 11.48
N THR A 75 -0.84 -10.26 12.37
CA THR A 75 -1.30 -11.18 13.41
C THR A 75 -1.91 -12.46 12.83
N LYS A 76 -2.66 -12.37 11.74
CA LYS A 76 -3.22 -13.54 11.04
C LYS A 76 -2.11 -14.41 10.46
N ILE A 77 -1.11 -13.79 9.80
CA ILE A 77 0.04 -14.50 9.25
C ILE A 77 0.84 -15.20 10.36
N GLU A 78 1.13 -14.50 11.46
CA GLU A 78 1.89 -15.06 12.60
C GLU A 78 1.20 -16.25 13.27
N ARG A 79 -0.12 -16.21 13.34
CA ARG A 79 -0.90 -17.32 13.92
C ARG A 79 -0.96 -18.55 13.02
N GLY A 80 -0.67 -18.40 11.72
CA GLY A 80 -0.68 -19.49 10.73
C GLY A 80 -2.04 -20.17 10.55
N TYR A 81 -3.14 -19.49 10.91
CA TYR A 81 -4.50 -20.05 10.75
C TYR A 81 -5.03 -19.91 9.32
N GLU A 82 -4.43 -19.01 8.54
CA GLU A 82 -4.82 -18.77 7.16
C GLU A 82 -3.62 -18.97 6.24
N ASP A 83 -3.82 -19.73 5.18
CA ASP A 83 -2.81 -20.15 4.23
C ASP A 83 -2.78 -19.21 2.99
N PHE A 84 -2.62 -17.92 3.21
CA PHE A 84 -2.41 -16.96 2.13
C PHE A 84 -1.15 -17.29 1.33
N ASP A 85 -1.23 -17.14 0.00
CA ASP A 85 -0.10 -17.37 -0.89
C ASP A 85 0.70 -16.11 -1.15
N VAL A 86 0.02 -14.98 -1.24
CA VAL A 86 0.66 -13.70 -1.51
C VAL A 86 -0.04 -12.60 -0.73
N VAL A 87 0.73 -11.71 -0.13
CA VAL A 87 0.25 -10.61 0.72
C VAL A 87 0.99 -9.34 0.34
N CYS A 88 0.33 -8.18 0.42
CA CYS A 88 0.91 -6.87 0.09
C CYS A 88 1.00 -5.93 1.32
N PRO A 89 1.92 -6.16 2.26
CA PRO A 89 2.15 -5.27 3.39
C PRO A 89 3.01 -4.06 3.04
N SER A 90 3.00 -3.07 3.94
CA SER A 90 3.96 -1.98 3.90
C SER A 90 5.36 -2.43 4.35
N GLU A 91 6.39 -1.70 3.94
CA GLU A 91 7.81 -2.04 4.14
C GLU A 91 8.21 -2.35 5.58
N TYR A 92 7.64 -1.66 6.56
CA TYR A 92 7.95 -1.91 7.98
C TYR A 92 7.40 -3.24 8.49
N ILE A 93 6.30 -3.72 7.89
CA ILE A 93 5.79 -5.07 8.15
C ILE A 93 6.65 -6.10 7.44
N ILE A 94 7.08 -5.82 6.20
CA ILE A 94 8.03 -6.68 5.47
C ILE A 94 9.28 -6.89 6.31
N GLU A 95 9.84 -5.82 6.89
CA GLU A 95 10.98 -5.89 7.80
C GLU A 95 10.72 -6.81 9.00
N ARG A 96 9.54 -6.65 9.65
CA ARG A 96 9.14 -7.51 10.77
C ARG A 96 8.99 -8.97 10.38
N MET A 97 8.35 -9.22 9.21
CA MET A 97 8.19 -10.57 8.69
C MET A 97 9.53 -11.22 8.39
N LEU A 98 10.50 -10.47 7.84
CA LEU A 98 11.86 -10.95 7.63
C LEU A 98 12.57 -11.30 8.94
N LYS A 99 12.49 -10.40 9.94
CA LYS A 99 13.07 -10.63 11.28
C LYS A 99 12.51 -11.89 11.95
N LYS A 100 11.23 -12.19 11.71
CA LYS A 100 10.51 -13.34 12.30
C LYS A 100 10.56 -14.61 11.45
N ASP A 101 11.30 -14.60 10.34
CA ASP A 101 11.38 -15.74 9.41
C ASP A 101 10.01 -16.21 8.89
N LEU A 102 9.16 -15.27 8.51
CA LEU A 102 7.80 -15.53 8.06
C LEU A 102 7.64 -15.53 6.54
N LEU A 103 8.72 -15.33 5.77
CA LEU A 103 8.68 -15.18 4.32
C LEU A 103 9.46 -16.29 3.61
N LEU A 104 8.97 -16.68 2.44
CA LEU A 104 9.72 -17.44 1.45
C LEU A 104 10.44 -16.49 0.48
N PRO A 105 11.65 -16.85 0.03
CA PRO A 105 12.25 -16.14 -1.09
C PRO A 105 11.40 -16.31 -2.36
N ILE A 106 11.38 -15.28 -3.20
CA ILE A 106 10.61 -15.29 -4.44
C ILE A 106 11.39 -16.09 -5.48
N ASP A 107 10.80 -17.21 -5.93
CA ASP A 107 11.36 -18.00 -7.02
C ASP A 107 11.19 -17.24 -8.34
N ARG A 108 12.31 -16.99 -9.02
CA ARG A 108 12.35 -16.30 -10.31
C ARG A 108 12.45 -17.26 -11.50
N ASN A 109 12.24 -18.55 -11.27
CA ASN A 109 12.19 -19.53 -12.34
C ASN A 109 10.78 -19.54 -12.98
N PHE A 110 10.56 -18.66 -13.93
CA PHE A 110 9.30 -18.53 -14.65
C PHE A 110 9.24 -19.37 -15.94
N GLY A 111 10.16 -20.33 -16.10
CA GLY A 111 10.21 -21.19 -17.28
C GLY A 111 10.45 -20.40 -18.57
N LYS A 112 9.44 -20.38 -19.48
CA LYS A 112 9.49 -19.61 -20.73
C LYS A 112 8.91 -18.20 -20.61
N THR A 113 8.25 -17.89 -19.50
CA THR A 113 7.68 -16.56 -19.24
C THR A 113 8.81 -15.58 -18.95
N PRO A 114 8.80 -14.38 -19.54
CA PRO A 114 9.78 -13.35 -19.20
C PRO A 114 9.76 -13.02 -17.69
N ASP A 115 10.93 -12.76 -17.15
CA ASP A 115 11.06 -12.19 -15.80
C ASP A 115 10.85 -10.68 -15.87
N TYR A 116 9.73 -10.18 -15.35
CA TYR A 116 9.37 -8.77 -15.33
C TYR A 116 9.82 -8.04 -14.04
N LEU A 117 10.33 -8.76 -13.06
CA LEU A 117 10.84 -8.15 -11.81
C LEU A 117 11.93 -7.09 -12.04
N PRO A 118 12.79 -7.17 -13.08
CA PRO A 118 13.74 -6.11 -13.42
C PRO A 118 13.11 -4.77 -13.76
N ASN A 119 11.82 -4.71 -14.12
CA ASN A 119 11.09 -3.49 -14.40
C ASN A 119 10.89 -2.60 -13.15
N ILE A 120 11.08 -3.15 -11.96
CA ILE A 120 11.00 -2.38 -10.70
C ILE A 120 12.12 -1.33 -10.65
N SER A 121 11.75 -0.10 -10.32
CA SER A 121 12.65 1.03 -10.14
C SER A 121 13.88 0.67 -9.30
N PRO A 122 15.09 0.93 -9.80
CA PRO A 122 16.32 0.76 -9.00
C PRO A 122 16.32 1.60 -7.72
N TYR A 123 15.69 2.79 -7.76
CA TYR A 123 15.54 3.64 -6.58
C TYR A 123 14.68 2.95 -5.52
N ILE A 124 13.47 2.50 -5.88
CA ILE A 124 12.55 1.85 -4.94
C ILE A 124 13.15 0.56 -4.38
N ARG A 125 13.89 -0.20 -5.20
CA ARG A 125 14.65 -1.37 -4.71
C ARG A 125 15.68 -1.00 -3.64
N ARG A 126 16.45 0.08 -3.86
CA ARG A 126 17.43 0.54 -2.86
C ARG A 126 16.74 0.96 -1.58
N GLU A 127 15.62 1.67 -1.70
CA GLU A 127 14.86 2.10 -0.52
C GLU A 127 14.34 0.89 0.26
N LEU A 128 13.69 -0.05 -0.40
CA LEU A 128 13.20 -1.27 0.26
C LEU A 128 14.34 -2.09 0.89
N ASN A 129 15.51 -2.15 0.24
CA ASN A 129 16.65 -2.88 0.78
C ASN A 129 17.28 -2.27 2.03
N LYS A 130 16.91 -1.04 2.41
CA LYS A 130 17.28 -0.49 3.72
C LYS A 130 16.63 -1.26 4.89
N THR A 131 15.60 -2.06 4.63
CA THR A 131 14.95 -2.95 5.61
C THR A 131 15.58 -4.34 5.68
N SER A 132 16.67 -4.61 4.92
CA SER A 132 17.32 -5.91 4.88
C SER A 132 17.88 -6.33 6.24
N GLN A 133 17.90 -7.64 6.46
CA GLN A 133 18.43 -8.25 7.67
C GLN A 133 19.78 -8.93 7.36
N PRO A 134 20.62 -9.20 8.36
CA PRO A 134 21.88 -9.93 8.12
C PRO A 134 21.65 -11.24 7.35
N GLY A 135 22.27 -11.35 6.16
CA GLY A 135 22.14 -12.51 5.29
C GLY A 135 20.82 -12.64 4.52
N ARG A 136 19.96 -11.62 4.58
CA ARG A 136 18.67 -11.60 3.86
C ARG A 136 18.43 -10.24 3.24
N THR A 137 18.58 -10.14 1.93
CA THR A 137 18.25 -8.93 1.17
C THR A 137 16.73 -8.84 0.99
N THR A 138 16.11 -7.74 1.36
CA THR A 138 14.63 -7.63 1.33
C THR A 138 14.06 -7.91 -0.05
N THR A 139 14.71 -7.47 -1.12
CA THR A 139 14.23 -7.70 -2.49
C THR A 139 14.35 -9.13 -2.99
N ASP A 140 14.95 -10.06 -2.21
CA ASP A 140 14.88 -11.49 -2.48
C ASP A 140 13.54 -12.10 -1.97
N TYR A 141 12.85 -11.41 -1.07
CA TYR A 141 11.63 -11.86 -0.40
C TYR A 141 10.40 -10.99 -0.69
N ALA A 142 10.61 -9.79 -1.20
CA ALA A 142 9.55 -8.81 -1.46
C ALA A 142 9.78 -8.09 -2.78
N VAL A 143 8.71 -7.89 -3.55
CA VAL A 143 8.72 -7.07 -4.76
C VAL A 143 7.90 -5.82 -4.50
N PRO A 144 8.48 -4.61 -4.59
CA PRO A 144 7.73 -3.36 -4.47
C PRO A 144 6.57 -3.32 -5.45
N TYR A 145 5.43 -2.79 -4.98
CA TYR A 145 4.19 -2.69 -5.76
C TYR A 145 3.84 -1.24 -6.03
N MET A 146 3.36 -0.55 -5.01
CA MET A 146 3.00 0.86 -5.05
C MET A 146 3.74 1.64 -3.96
N TRP A 147 3.82 2.96 -4.12
CA TRP A 147 4.38 3.84 -3.12
C TRP A 147 3.65 5.17 -3.11
N GLY A 148 3.79 5.93 -2.05
CA GLY A 148 3.15 7.22 -1.92
C GLY A 148 3.61 8.01 -0.71
N THR A 149 2.97 9.16 -0.53
CA THR A 149 3.21 10.09 0.57
C THR A 149 1.92 10.40 1.30
N ALA A 150 2.02 10.72 2.59
CA ALA A 150 0.94 11.41 3.29
C ALA A 150 1.02 12.91 3.00
N GLY A 151 -0.12 13.58 2.93
CA GLY A 151 -0.18 15.01 2.67
C GLY A 151 -1.57 15.58 2.90
N ILE A 152 -1.79 16.78 2.41
CA ILE A 152 -3.04 17.52 2.56
C ILE A 152 -3.77 17.58 1.22
N LEU A 153 -4.88 16.88 1.12
CA LEU A 153 -5.89 17.13 0.09
C LEU A 153 -6.74 18.30 0.55
N TYR A 154 -6.86 19.34 -0.27
CA TYR A 154 -7.57 20.57 0.12
C TYR A 154 -8.44 21.13 -1.00
N ASN A 155 -9.51 21.80 -0.58
CA ASN A 155 -10.43 22.50 -1.48
C ASN A 155 -9.94 23.95 -1.69
N ARG A 156 -9.55 24.26 -2.91
CA ARG A 156 -8.96 25.54 -3.29
C ARG A 156 -9.90 26.75 -3.18
N ASN A 157 -11.22 26.51 -3.06
CA ASN A 157 -12.18 27.56 -2.80
C ASN A 157 -12.11 28.08 -1.35
N PHE A 158 -11.51 27.32 -0.42
CA PHE A 158 -11.49 27.65 1.01
C PHE A 158 -10.07 27.75 1.57
N ILE A 159 -9.12 27.04 0.98
CA ILE A 159 -7.74 26.90 1.46
C ILE A 159 -6.79 27.27 0.33
N THR A 160 -5.84 28.14 0.62
CA THR A 160 -4.80 28.52 -0.36
C THR A 160 -3.68 27.47 -0.39
N PRO A 161 -2.90 27.38 -1.50
CA PRO A 161 -1.74 26.50 -1.58
C PRO A 161 -0.72 26.74 -0.46
N ASP A 162 -0.45 28.01 -0.09
CA ASP A 162 0.48 28.34 1.00
C ASP A 162 0.00 27.81 2.36
N GLU A 163 -1.31 27.88 2.62
CA GLU A 163 -1.89 27.31 3.84
C GLU A 163 -1.79 25.79 3.87
N ALA A 164 -2.12 25.11 2.76
CA ALA A 164 -2.01 23.64 2.63
C ALA A 164 -0.55 23.18 2.64
N GLY A 165 0.38 24.01 2.20
CA GLY A 165 1.82 23.74 2.22
C GLY A 165 2.47 23.71 3.59
N SER A 166 1.69 23.73 4.68
CA SER A 166 2.17 23.57 6.06
C SER A 166 1.18 22.77 6.88
N TRP A 167 1.66 21.83 7.71
CA TRP A 167 0.85 21.10 8.67
C TRP A 167 0.07 22.02 9.61
N HIS A 168 0.48 23.29 9.75
CA HIS A 168 -0.24 24.28 10.58
C HIS A 168 -1.71 24.38 10.22
N CYS A 169 -2.10 24.16 8.97
CA CYS A 169 -3.49 24.25 8.54
C CYS A 169 -4.43 23.32 9.36
N LEU A 170 -3.93 22.19 9.87
CA LEU A 170 -4.70 21.25 10.70
C LEU A 170 -4.95 21.81 12.10
N TRP A 171 -4.05 22.67 12.62
CA TRP A 171 -4.19 23.31 13.94
C TRP A 171 -4.87 24.67 13.90
N ASN A 172 -5.11 25.21 12.70
CA ASN A 172 -5.76 26.50 12.55
C ASN A 172 -7.26 26.41 12.88
N SER A 173 -7.70 27.15 13.92
CA SER A 173 -9.09 27.13 14.38
C SER A 173 -10.12 27.63 13.35
N LYS A 174 -9.69 28.35 12.29
CA LYS A 174 -10.57 28.73 11.17
C LYS A 174 -11.13 27.50 10.44
N ASN A 175 -10.44 26.38 10.51
CA ASN A 175 -10.79 25.11 9.86
C ASN A 175 -11.61 24.18 10.77
N LYS A 176 -12.12 24.69 11.90
CA LYS A 176 -12.88 23.90 12.88
C LYS A 176 -14.05 23.16 12.25
N GLY A 177 -14.07 21.82 12.45
CA GLY A 177 -15.11 20.95 11.90
C GLY A 177 -15.07 20.78 10.39
N LYS A 178 -13.91 21.10 9.75
CA LYS A 178 -13.71 21.00 8.29
C LYS A 178 -12.53 20.13 7.89
N ILE A 179 -11.95 19.42 8.85
CA ILE A 179 -10.77 18.60 8.65
C ILE A 179 -11.16 17.12 8.80
N LEU A 180 -10.73 16.30 7.85
CA LEU A 180 -10.68 14.85 7.98
C LEU A 180 -9.24 14.40 8.26
N MET A 181 -9.11 13.37 9.05
CA MET A 181 -7.83 12.74 9.39
C MET A 181 -7.88 11.27 9.03
N LYS A 182 -6.81 10.75 8.45
CA LYS A 182 -6.65 9.30 8.30
C LYS A 182 -6.73 8.60 9.66
N ASP A 183 -7.51 7.54 9.74
CA ASP A 183 -7.56 6.63 10.90
C ASP A 183 -6.34 5.71 10.90
N SER A 184 -5.19 6.35 10.96
CA SER A 184 -3.86 5.74 11.00
C SER A 184 -3.07 6.41 12.11
N TYR A 185 -2.76 5.65 13.16
CA TYR A 185 -1.99 6.19 14.29
C TYR A 185 -0.57 6.61 13.88
N ARG A 186 0.02 5.99 12.83
CA ARG A 186 1.33 6.36 12.30
C ARG A 186 1.30 7.72 11.63
N ASP A 187 0.32 7.93 10.75
CA ASP A 187 0.18 9.22 10.06
C ASP A 187 -0.22 10.32 11.04
N ALA A 188 -1.12 10.01 11.98
CA ALA A 188 -1.50 10.95 13.02
C ALA A 188 -0.31 11.33 13.95
N TYR A 189 0.46 10.32 14.41
CA TYR A 189 1.67 10.54 15.22
C TYR A 189 2.71 11.34 14.44
N GLY A 190 3.03 10.89 13.23
CA GLY A 190 4.03 11.52 12.38
C GLY A 190 3.73 12.96 12.08
N THR A 191 2.50 13.26 11.69
CA THR A 191 2.04 14.62 11.44
C THR A 191 2.18 15.50 12.71
N ALA A 192 1.78 14.97 13.86
CA ALA A 192 1.85 15.74 15.12
C ALA A 192 3.28 16.00 15.56
N ILE A 193 4.17 15.00 15.49
CA ILE A 193 5.57 15.15 15.94
C ILE A 193 6.37 16.05 15.00
N ILE A 194 6.13 15.98 13.69
CA ILE A 194 6.73 16.87 12.70
C ILE A 194 6.29 18.31 12.97
N TYR A 195 4.98 18.54 13.11
CA TYR A 195 4.47 19.89 13.38
C TYR A 195 4.99 20.42 14.71
N ALA A 196 5.08 19.62 15.77
CA ALA A 196 5.63 20.02 17.05
C ALA A 196 7.09 20.50 16.95
N HIS A 197 7.85 20.00 15.98
CA HIS A 197 9.26 20.31 15.77
C HIS A 197 9.51 21.14 14.49
N ALA A 198 8.46 21.78 13.93
CA ALA A 198 8.57 22.51 12.68
C ALA A 198 9.71 23.56 12.67
N ARG A 199 9.98 24.20 13.81
CA ARG A 199 11.10 25.14 13.96
C ARG A 199 12.46 24.44 13.89
N GLN A 200 12.63 23.34 14.62
CA GLN A 200 13.90 22.58 14.63
C GLN A 200 14.19 21.96 13.25
N LEU A 201 13.15 21.56 12.54
CA LEU A 201 13.26 21.09 11.15
C LEU A 201 13.73 22.22 10.23
N ALA A 202 13.13 23.41 10.35
CA ALA A 202 13.53 24.59 9.56
C ALA A 202 14.99 25.01 9.86
N ASP A 203 15.43 24.89 11.10
CA ASP A 203 16.79 25.18 11.54
C ASP A 203 17.75 23.97 11.29
N SER A 204 17.28 22.86 10.69
CA SER A 204 18.05 21.64 10.41
C SER A 204 18.75 21.05 11.66
N THR A 205 18.17 21.25 12.86
CA THR A 205 18.71 20.71 14.11
C THR A 205 18.21 19.30 14.43
N VAL A 206 17.15 18.88 13.74
CA VAL A 206 16.60 17.52 13.75
C VAL A 206 16.20 17.15 12.33
N THR A 207 16.15 15.85 12.08
CA THR A 207 15.61 15.35 10.80
C THR A 207 14.23 14.75 11.01
N VAL A 208 13.49 14.69 9.95
CA VAL A 208 12.18 14.09 9.96
C VAL A 208 12.28 12.58 10.27
N GLU A 209 13.31 11.89 9.75
CA GLU A 209 13.58 10.48 10.06
C GLU A 209 13.80 10.25 11.56
N GLN A 210 14.55 11.12 12.22
CA GLN A 210 14.76 11.05 13.68
C GLN A 210 13.45 11.17 14.43
N LEU A 211 12.60 12.14 14.05
CA LEU A 211 11.34 12.40 14.72
C LEU A 211 10.34 11.26 14.58
N MET A 212 10.20 10.73 13.37
CA MET A 212 9.23 9.68 13.09
C MET A 212 9.60 8.32 13.68
N ASN A 213 10.87 8.10 13.92
CA ASN A 213 11.38 6.88 14.54
C ASN A 213 11.61 7.03 16.05
N ASP A 214 11.31 8.20 16.62
CA ASP A 214 11.36 8.42 18.07
C ASP A 214 10.08 7.88 18.73
N ASN A 215 10.20 6.77 19.42
CA ASN A 215 9.14 6.14 20.20
C ASN A 215 9.31 6.32 21.70
N SER A 216 10.12 7.30 22.12
CA SER A 216 10.29 7.63 23.52
C SER A 216 8.95 8.06 24.17
N PRO A 217 8.77 7.83 25.49
CA PRO A 217 7.61 8.31 26.19
C PRO A 217 7.41 9.83 26.04
N GLU A 218 8.50 10.58 25.95
CA GLU A 218 8.52 12.03 25.77
C GLU A 218 7.96 12.44 24.40
N ALA A 219 8.40 11.79 23.33
CA ALA A 219 7.93 12.04 21.97
C ALA A 219 6.44 11.66 21.84
N ILE A 220 6.03 10.52 22.40
CA ILE A 220 4.63 10.09 22.42
C ILE A 220 3.75 11.09 23.18
N ALA A 221 4.17 11.54 24.36
CA ALA A 221 3.42 12.53 25.14
C ALA A 221 3.33 13.88 24.42
N LEU A 222 4.38 14.28 23.71
CA LEU A 222 4.37 15.51 22.90
C LEU A 222 3.38 15.38 21.72
N ALA A 223 3.43 14.30 20.97
CA ALA A 223 2.48 14.03 19.87
C ALA A 223 1.04 14.01 20.39
N GLU A 224 0.76 13.33 21.51
CA GLU A 224 -0.56 13.31 22.15
C GLU A 224 -1.05 14.71 22.49
N LYS A 225 -0.19 15.56 23.07
CA LYS A 225 -0.51 16.96 23.38
C LYS A 225 -0.97 17.72 22.13
N TYR A 226 -0.24 17.58 21.02
CA TYR A 226 -0.57 18.28 19.78
C TYR A 226 -1.83 17.70 19.13
N LEU A 227 -2.03 16.39 19.12
CA LEU A 227 -3.26 15.75 18.62
C LEU A 227 -4.50 16.18 19.41
N LYS A 228 -4.40 16.26 20.75
CA LYS A 228 -5.47 16.77 21.60
C LYS A 228 -5.83 18.24 21.28
N ALA A 229 -4.80 19.06 20.99
CA ALA A 229 -5.01 20.45 20.61
C ALA A 229 -5.70 20.60 19.23
N MET A 230 -5.42 19.70 18.29
CA MET A 230 -6.03 19.67 16.96
C MET A 230 -7.45 19.09 16.97
N LYS A 231 -7.76 18.17 17.89
CA LYS A 231 -9.03 17.43 17.94
C LYS A 231 -10.30 18.28 17.73
N PRO A 232 -10.43 19.52 18.27
CA PRO A 232 -11.61 20.36 18.05
C PRO A 232 -11.82 20.76 16.58
N ASN A 233 -10.81 20.69 15.74
CA ASN A 233 -10.87 21.05 14.33
C ASN A 233 -11.33 19.86 13.45
N ILE A 234 -11.24 18.63 13.97
CA ILE A 234 -11.51 17.41 13.22
C ILE A 234 -13.01 17.21 13.09
N ALA A 235 -13.49 17.01 11.86
CA ALA A 235 -14.85 16.58 11.51
C ALA A 235 -15.02 15.06 11.64
N GLY A 236 -13.98 14.29 11.35
CA GLY A 236 -13.99 12.83 11.43
C GLY A 236 -12.65 12.18 11.17
N TRP A 237 -12.52 10.96 11.63
CA TRP A 237 -11.44 10.04 11.28
C TRP A 237 -11.93 9.10 10.19
N GLU A 238 -11.11 8.82 9.18
CA GLU A 238 -11.53 8.08 8.00
C GLU A 238 -10.43 7.14 7.53
N ALA A 239 -10.84 5.99 6.98
CA ALA A 239 -9.96 5.08 6.26
C ALA A 239 -10.09 5.30 4.75
N ASP A 240 -11.34 5.32 4.22
CA ASP A 240 -11.61 5.38 2.78
C ASP A 240 -12.62 6.47 2.38
N PHE A 241 -13.59 6.82 3.23
CA PHE A 241 -14.68 7.73 2.86
C PHE A 241 -14.25 9.20 2.72
N GLY A 242 -13.04 9.55 3.12
CA GLY A 242 -12.53 10.93 3.08
C GLY A 242 -12.49 11.50 1.67
N LYS A 243 -12.06 10.70 0.71
CA LYS A 243 -12.04 11.05 -0.71
C LYS A 243 -13.43 11.48 -1.22
N GLU A 244 -14.48 10.75 -0.88
CA GLU A 244 -15.85 11.12 -1.25
C GLU A 244 -16.38 12.37 -0.52
N MET A 245 -16.02 12.57 0.73
CA MET A 245 -16.43 13.77 1.48
C MET A 245 -15.85 15.04 0.88
N MET A 246 -14.63 14.96 0.37
CA MET A 246 -13.96 16.05 -0.33
C MET A 246 -14.62 16.34 -1.68
N THR A 247 -14.91 15.34 -2.50
CA THR A 247 -15.60 15.49 -3.79
C THR A 247 -17.01 16.05 -3.63
N LYS A 248 -17.68 15.75 -2.50
CA LYS A 248 -19.01 16.29 -2.16
C LYS A 248 -18.95 17.67 -1.48
N ASN A 249 -17.79 18.30 -1.38
CA ASN A 249 -17.59 19.63 -0.78
C ASN A 249 -18.07 19.74 0.70
N LYS A 250 -17.96 18.63 1.46
CA LYS A 250 -18.40 18.57 2.87
C LYS A 250 -17.32 19.02 3.84
N THR A 251 -16.07 18.78 3.49
CA THR A 251 -14.88 19.17 4.24
C THR A 251 -13.93 19.97 3.36
N TRP A 252 -12.97 20.67 3.98
CA TRP A 252 -12.04 21.56 3.27
C TRP A 252 -10.62 21.01 3.20
N LEU A 253 -10.28 20.18 4.18
CA LEU A 253 -8.95 19.58 4.36
C LEU A 253 -9.12 18.10 4.68
N ASN A 254 -8.26 17.29 4.12
CA ASN A 254 -8.09 15.89 4.48
C ASN A 254 -6.60 15.53 4.54
N LEU A 255 -6.11 15.11 5.72
CA LEU A 255 -4.85 14.39 5.76
C LEU A 255 -5.09 13.03 5.11
N THR A 256 -4.48 12.81 3.98
CA THR A 256 -4.72 11.61 3.17
C THR A 256 -3.46 11.12 2.46
N TRP A 257 -3.55 9.98 1.84
CA TRP A 257 -2.49 9.40 1.02
C TRP A 257 -2.57 9.92 -0.41
N SER A 258 -1.41 10.00 -1.07
CA SER A 258 -1.28 10.62 -2.40
C SER A 258 -2.15 9.99 -3.48
N GLY A 259 -2.32 8.66 -3.48
CA GLY A 259 -3.19 7.98 -4.45
C GLY A 259 -4.67 8.32 -4.26
N ASP A 260 -5.17 8.29 -3.03
CA ASP A 260 -6.53 8.73 -2.70
C ASP A 260 -6.76 10.20 -3.11
N ALA A 261 -5.73 11.03 -2.95
CA ALA A 261 -5.81 12.42 -3.36
C ALA A 261 -5.90 12.57 -4.89
N VAL A 262 -5.11 11.83 -5.66
CA VAL A 262 -5.17 11.83 -7.13
C VAL A 262 -6.56 11.42 -7.60
N TRP A 263 -7.07 10.30 -7.10
CA TRP A 263 -8.42 9.83 -7.41
C TRP A 263 -9.47 10.90 -7.08
N ALA A 264 -9.42 11.46 -5.88
CA ALA A 264 -10.38 12.48 -5.45
C ALA A 264 -10.32 13.77 -6.30
N ILE A 265 -9.14 14.19 -6.75
CA ILE A 265 -8.96 15.35 -7.64
C ILE A 265 -9.60 15.09 -8.99
N GLU A 266 -9.44 13.91 -9.56
CA GLU A 266 -10.03 13.53 -10.84
C GLU A 266 -11.56 13.50 -10.77
N GLU A 267 -12.12 12.81 -9.77
CA GLU A 267 -13.56 12.74 -9.54
C GLU A 267 -14.18 14.13 -9.24
N ALA A 268 -13.48 14.96 -8.47
CA ALA A 268 -13.93 16.29 -8.11
C ALA A 268 -14.09 17.22 -9.33
N ARG A 269 -13.25 17.06 -10.35
CA ARG A 269 -13.36 17.83 -11.60
C ARG A 269 -14.68 17.59 -12.30
N ALA A 270 -15.18 16.35 -12.31
CA ALA A 270 -16.44 15.98 -12.96
C ALA A 270 -17.65 16.67 -12.30
N VAL A 271 -17.56 17.02 -11.02
CA VAL A 271 -18.61 17.67 -10.25
C VAL A 271 -18.34 19.15 -9.94
N GLY A 272 -17.30 19.74 -10.53
CA GLY A 272 -16.99 21.16 -10.42
C GLY A 272 -16.38 21.57 -9.07
N VAL A 273 -15.77 20.65 -8.33
CA VAL A 273 -15.03 20.91 -7.08
C VAL A 273 -13.55 21.01 -7.39
N ASP A 274 -12.90 22.13 -7.02
CA ASP A 274 -11.47 22.37 -7.27
C ASP A 274 -10.63 21.88 -6.09
N LEU A 275 -10.15 20.63 -6.18
CA LEU A 275 -9.26 20.01 -5.20
C LEU A 275 -7.81 20.07 -5.67
N ALA A 276 -6.89 20.14 -4.70
CA ALA A 276 -5.46 19.98 -4.93
C ALA A 276 -4.81 19.26 -3.75
N TYR A 277 -3.60 18.74 -3.97
CA TYR A 277 -2.83 18.02 -2.97
C TYR A 277 -1.47 18.69 -2.78
N GLU A 278 -1.04 18.80 -1.52
CA GLU A 278 0.26 19.32 -1.14
C GLU A 278 0.92 18.40 -0.11
N VAL A 279 2.23 18.22 -0.26
CA VAL A 279 3.07 17.66 0.80
C VAL A 279 3.64 18.84 1.58
N PRO A 280 3.32 18.98 2.87
CA PRO A 280 3.77 20.13 3.66
C PRO A 280 5.29 20.27 3.73
N ARG A 281 5.74 21.51 3.72
CA ARG A 281 7.18 21.88 3.69
C ARG A 281 7.99 21.41 4.90
N GLU A 282 7.34 21.11 6.01
CA GLU A 282 8.01 20.55 7.19
C GLU A 282 8.41 19.08 6.99
N GLY A 283 7.99 18.47 5.90
CA GLY A 283 8.20 17.07 5.58
C GLY A 283 7.00 16.18 5.90
N SER A 284 7.05 14.97 5.42
CA SER A 284 5.94 14.02 5.53
C SER A 284 6.40 12.57 5.50
N ASN A 285 5.44 11.66 5.64
CA ASN A 285 5.60 10.24 5.47
C ASN A 285 5.73 9.87 3.99
N ILE A 286 6.69 8.99 3.69
CA ILE A 286 6.76 8.23 2.43
C ILE A 286 6.72 6.74 2.77
N TRP A 287 5.98 5.97 2.03
CA TRP A 287 5.82 4.55 2.28
C TRP A 287 5.92 3.74 0.98
N TYR A 288 6.25 2.46 1.13
CA TYR A 288 6.37 1.48 0.04
C TYR A 288 5.63 0.22 0.42
N ASP A 289 4.67 -0.20 -0.38
CA ASP A 289 4.04 -1.50 -0.24
C ASP A 289 4.69 -2.51 -1.19
N GLY A 290 4.71 -3.75 -0.78
CA GLY A 290 5.35 -4.80 -1.59
C GLY A 290 4.71 -6.17 -1.41
N TRP A 291 4.69 -6.93 -2.49
CA TRP A 291 4.21 -8.28 -2.51
C TRP A 291 5.22 -9.23 -1.87
N VAL A 292 4.76 -10.05 -0.95
CA VAL A 292 5.53 -11.08 -0.25
C VAL A 292 4.81 -12.42 -0.29
N ILE A 293 5.58 -13.50 -0.18
CA ILE A 293 5.07 -14.88 -0.09
C ILE A 293 5.26 -15.36 1.35
N PRO A 294 4.16 -15.54 2.12
CA PRO A 294 4.25 -16.08 3.48
C PRO A 294 4.84 -17.47 3.51
N LYS A 295 5.55 -17.80 4.60
CA LYS A 295 6.23 -19.09 4.78
C LYS A 295 5.29 -20.30 4.65
N TYR A 296 4.01 -20.12 4.97
CA TYR A 296 2.99 -21.17 4.94
C TYR A 296 2.14 -21.12 3.67
N ALA A 297 2.59 -20.44 2.62
CA ALA A 297 1.91 -20.41 1.35
C ALA A 297 1.69 -21.83 0.80
N GLY A 298 0.46 -22.12 0.40
CA GLY A 298 0.09 -23.41 -0.17
C GLY A 298 0.43 -23.54 -1.65
N ASN A 299 0.57 -22.38 -2.34
CA ASN A 299 0.92 -22.31 -3.77
C ASN A 299 1.94 -21.20 -4.05
N PRO A 300 3.19 -21.33 -3.56
CA PRO A 300 4.22 -20.31 -3.75
C PRO A 300 4.61 -20.11 -5.23
N LYS A 301 4.44 -21.13 -6.08
CA LYS A 301 4.66 -21.02 -7.53
C LYS A 301 3.68 -20.03 -8.15
N ALA A 302 2.38 -20.20 -7.94
CA ALA A 302 1.38 -19.29 -8.49
C ALA A 302 1.52 -17.87 -7.89
N ALA A 303 1.92 -17.75 -6.61
CA ALA A 303 2.23 -16.48 -5.97
C ALA A 303 3.38 -15.74 -6.68
N ALA A 304 4.49 -16.44 -6.99
CA ALA A 304 5.61 -15.86 -7.73
C ALA A 304 5.20 -15.41 -9.15
N TYR A 305 4.40 -16.21 -9.85
CA TYR A 305 3.85 -15.83 -11.15
C TYR A 305 2.89 -14.62 -11.07
N PHE A 306 2.07 -14.54 -10.02
CA PHE A 306 1.20 -13.39 -9.79
C PHE A 306 2.01 -12.11 -9.58
N ILE A 307 3.04 -12.17 -8.75
CA ILE A 307 3.96 -11.04 -8.53
C ILE A 307 4.63 -10.64 -9.84
N ASN A 308 5.12 -11.61 -10.63
CA ASN A 308 5.74 -11.35 -11.92
C ASN A 308 4.76 -10.72 -12.92
N TYR A 309 3.50 -11.19 -12.95
CA TYR A 309 2.44 -10.65 -13.79
C TYR A 309 2.18 -9.16 -13.49
N LEU A 310 2.14 -8.79 -12.21
CA LEU A 310 1.93 -7.40 -11.79
C LEU A 310 3.10 -6.47 -12.12
N CYS A 311 4.30 -7.03 -12.40
CA CYS A 311 5.47 -6.26 -12.84
C CYS A 311 5.51 -6.01 -14.37
N ARG A 312 4.53 -6.46 -15.12
CA ARG A 312 4.37 -6.12 -16.53
C ARG A 312 4.00 -4.64 -16.66
N PRO A 313 4.60 -3.90 -17.62
CA PRO A 313 4.31 -2.46 -17.76
C PRO A 313 2.84 -2.16 -18.05
N ASP A 314 2.20 -2.95 -18.93
CA ASP A 314 0.78 -2.80 -19.27
C ASP A 314 -0.15 -3.04 -18.07
N ILE A 315 0.17 -4.02 -17.22
CA ILE A 315 -0.59 -4.32 -16.00
C ILE A 315 -0.36 -3.26 -14.91
N ALA A 316 0.90 -2.84 -14.75
CA ALA A 316 1.24 -1.79 -13.79
C ALA A 316 0.53 -0.46 -14.14
N LEU A 317 0.48 -0.10 -15.42
CA LEU A 317 -0.21 1.10 -15.89
C LEU A 317 -1.71 1.05 -15.59
N ARG A 318 -2.37 -0.08 -15.87
CA ARG A 318 -3.80 -0.28 -15.56
C ARG A 318 -4.07 -0.15 -14.05
N ASN A 319 -3.22 -0.75 -13.21
CA ASN A 319 -3.34 -0.60 -11.77
C ASN A 319 -3.19 0.88 -11.33
N MET A 320 -2.20 1.60 -11.89
CA MET A 320 -2.03 3.04 -11.59
C MET A 320 -3.28 3.85 -11.97
N ASP A 321 -3.88 3.55 -13.13
CA ASP A 321 -5.08 4.25 -13.60
C ASP A 321 -6.31 3.95 -12.72
N ALA A 322 -6.45 2.69 -12.28
CA ALA A 322 -7.59 2.28 -11.48
C ALA A 322 -7.54 2.82 -10.04
N ILE A 323 -6.34 2.89 -9.43
CA ILE A 323 -6.20 3.16 -7.99
C ILE A 323 -5.57 4.51 -7.66
N GLY A 324 -5.01 5.22 -8.65
CA GLY A 324 -4.38 6.55 -8.47
C GLY A 324 -2.99 6.53 -7.82
N TYR A 325 -2.47 5.38 -7.40
CA TYR A 325 -1.13 5.28 -6.78
C TYR A 325 -0.02 5.10 -7.80
N VAL A 326 1.21 5.45 -7.41
CA VAL A 326 2.39 5.32 -8.25
C VAL A 326 2.96 3.92 -8.14
N SER A 327 3.10 3.23 -9.28
CA SER A 327 3.72 1.91 -9.32
C SER A 327 5.23 1.98 -9.03
N ALA A 328 5.75 0.92 -8.44
CA ALA A 328 7.17 0.69 -8.35
C ALA A 328 7.79 0.25 -9.69
N VAL A 329 6.97 -0.15 -10.66
CA VAL A 329 7.41 -0.44 -12.04
C VAL A 329 7.71 0.87 -12.75
N ALA A 330 8.95 1.03 -13.22
CA ALA A 330 9.43 2.27 -13.83
C ALA A 330 10.10 1.95 -15.18
N THR A 331 9.27 1.74 -16.19
CA THR A 331 9.72 1.52 -17.57
C THR A 331 9.48 2.77 -18.43
N PRO A 332 10.18 2.93 -19.57
CA PRO A 332 9.94 4.04 -20.48
C PRO A 332 8.46 4.19 -20.88
N GLU A 333 7.76 3.07 -21.08
CA GLU A 333 6.34 3.09 -21.46
C GLU A 333 5.45 3.72 -20.38
N ILE A 334 5.71 3.41 -19.10
CA ILE A 334 4.97 4.01 -17.98
C ILE A 334 5.30 5.50 -17.88
N MET A 335 6.58 5.87 -18.03
CA MET A 335 7.02 7.25 -17.98
C MET A 335 6.33 8.09 -19.06
N GLU A 336 6.28 7.59 -20.30
CA GLU A 336 5.63 8.25 -21.43
C GLU A 336 4.12 8.37 -21.21
N ALA A 337 3.45 7.27 -20.82
CA ALA A 337 2.00 7.25 -20.60
C ALA A 337 1.55 8.17 -19.47
N LYS A 338 2.36 8.35 -18.43
CA LYS A 338 2.03 9.19 -17.26
C LYS A 338 2.46 10.65 -17.40
N GLN A 339 3.22 11.00 -18.42
CA GLN A 339 3.68 12.37 -18.64
C GLN A 339 2.50 13.34 -18.77
N ASP A 340 1.50 13.01 -19.58
CA ASP A 340 0.33 13.85 -19.79
C ASP A 340 -0.56 13.93 -18.54
N THR A 341 -0.70 12.83 -17.81
CA THR A 341 -1.44 12.78 -16.55
C THR A 341 -0.78 13.63 -15.47
N ALA A 342 0.56 13.56 -15.35
CA ALA A 342 1.33 14.38 -14.43
C ALA A 342 1.10 15.87 -14.65
N ILE A 343 1.11 16.33 -15.90
CA ILE A 343 0.80 17.73 -16.27
C ILE A 343 -0.64 18.09 -15.87
N ALA A 344 -1.60 17.22 -16.15
CA ALA A 344 -3.01 17.46 -15.87
C ALA A 344 -3.33 17.58 -14.37
N THR A 345 -2.62 16.84 -13.53
CA THR A 345 -2.79 16.86 -12.06
C THR A 345 -1.90 17.88 -11.34
N ARG A 346 -1.09 18.67 -12.07
CA ARG A 346 0.02 19.51 -11.57
C ARG A 346 1.15 18.71 -10.92
N SER A 347 1.14 17.41 -11.05
CA SER A 347 2.22 16.53 -10.64
C SER A 347 3.17 16.42 -11.82
N ASP A 348 4.39 16.90 -11.68
CA ASP A 348 5.42 16.62 -12.67
C ASP A 348 5.94 15.18 -12.51
N LEU A 349 6.74 14.73 -13.46
CA LEU A 349 7.31 13.39 -13.37
C LEU A 349 8.16 13.18 -12.11
N SER A 350 8.71 14.24 -11.55
CA SER A 350 9.49 14.19 -10.31
C SER A 350 8.63 13.79 -9.10
N TYR A 351 7.35 14.18 -9.10
CA TYR A 351 6.42 13.75 -8.07
C TYR A 351 6.19 12.21 -8.08
N PHE A 352 6.05 11.63 -9.27
CA PHE A 352 5.79 10.19 -9.41
C PHE A 352 7.05 9.34 -9.31
N PHE A 353 8.18 9.81 -9.82
CA PHE A 353 9.38 9.01 -10.02
C PHE A 353 10.65 9.60 -9.38
N GLY A 354 10.55 10.76 -8.76
CA GLY A 354 11.66 11.51 -8.18
C GLY A 354 12.40 12.42 -9.18
N GLU A 355 13.19 13.36 -8.66
CA GLU A 355 14.02 14.25 -9.50
C GLU A 355 15.10 13.48 -10.26
N GLY A 356 15.41 13.92 -11.46
CA GLY A 356 16.47 13.35 -12.29
C GLY A 356 16.05 12.16 -13.15
N VAL A 357 14.76 11.90 -13.28
CA VAL A 357 14.25 10.93 -14.25
C VAL A 357 14.33 11.55 -15.63
N GLY A 358 15.40 11.25 -16.34
CA GLY A 358 15.55 11.56 -17.77
C GLY A 358 15.43 10.29 -18.60
N ALA A 359 15.12 10.44 -19.86
CA ALA A 359 14.95 9.34 -20.81
C ALA A 359 16.14 8.36 -20.88
N ASP A 360 17.32 8.79 -20.42
CA ASP A 360 18.56 8.01 -20.49
C ASP A 360 19.01 7.37 -19.17
N SER A 361 18.30 7.64 -18.06
CA SER A 361 18.64 7.02 -16.78
C SER A 361 17.36 6.70 -16.00
N LEU A 362 17.05 5.46 -15.85
CA LEU A 362 16.05 4.94 -14.90
C LEU A 362 16.50 5.19 -13.43
N GLN A 363 17.25 6.28 -13.18
CA GLN A 363 17.62 6.70 -11.84
C GLN A 363 16.58 7.71 -11.36
N ILE A 364 15.60 7.19 -10.65
CA ILE A 364 14.66 8.02 -9.91
C ILE A 364 15.43 8.60 -8.75
N THR A 365 15.70 9.90 -8.80
CA THR A 365 16.14 10.63 -7.63
C THR A 365 14.90 11.08 -6.85
N PRO A 366 14.99 11.21 -5.52
CA PRO A 366 13.86 11.64 -4.72
C PRO A 366 13.34 12.98 -5.28
N CYS A 367 12.02 13.06 -5.48
CA CYS A 367 11.40 14.36 -5.66
C CYS A 367 11.71 15.25 -4.44
N ASN A 368 11.47 16.56 -4.52
CA ASN A 368 11.67 17.54 -3.43
C ASN A 368 10.85 17.24 -2.16
N ILE A 369 10.25 16.08 -2.07
CA ILE A 369 9.66 15.53 -0.86
C ILE A 369 10.82 14.93 -0.07
N PRO A 370 10.97 15.24 1.23
CA PRO A 370 11.98 14.62 2.06
C PRO A 370 11.90 13.11 1.93
N THR A 371 12.95 12.50 1.40
CA THR A 371 13.04 11.07 1.09
C THR A 371 13.34 10.21 2.28
N GLU A 372 13.08 10.72 3.46
CA GLU A 372 13.40 10.05 4.68
C GLU A 372 12.36 9.02 5.04
N LYS A 373 12.82 7.87 5.47
CA LYS A 373 12.01 6.74 5.87
C LYS A 373 11.33 6.99 7.20
N TRP A 374 10.05 6.69 7.27
CA TRP A 374 9.18 7.03 8.38
C TRP A 374 8.62 5.84 9.12
N TRP A 375 9.31 4.78 9.25
CA TRP A 375 8.78 3.60 9.89
C TRP A 375 9.75 3.06 10.90
N ASN A 376 9.31 2.50 11.92
CA ASN A 376 9.92 1.69 12.96
C ASN A 376 9.55 2.10 14.38
N ALA A 377 8.58 2.95 14.54
CA ALA A 377 8.22 3.41 15.86
C ALA A 377 7.11 2.59 16.54
N ALA A 378 6.61 1.52 15.95
CA ALA A 378 5.71 0.65 16.65
C ALA A 378 6.44 -0.58 17.18
N PRO A 379 6.33 -0.92 18.49
CA PRO A 379 6.94 -2.07 19.12
C PRO A 379 6.48 -3.40 18.52
#